data_58c1d0758ef8a1946a51b6314da7ad40
#
_entry.id   58c1d0758ef8a1946a51b6314da7ad40
#
_cell.length_a   1.000
_cell.length_b   1.000
_cell.length_c   1.000
_cell.angle_alpha   90.00
_cell.angle_beta   90.00
_cell.angle_gamma   90.00
#
_symmetry.space_group_name_H-M   'P 1'
#
loop_
_entity.id
_entity.type
_entity.pdbx_description
1 polymer ?
#
loop_
_entity_poly.entity_id
_entity_poly.type
_entity_poly.pdbx_seq_one_letter_code
_entity_poly.pdbx_strand_id
1 'polypeptide(L)'
;MSSCGCRISWPKSHPASRLKRIQDINDKRLIMLLMDQLLLAGKRVLIREDFNVPLREGRVANDARLRAAVPTIEAAVAAGAGVILMSHLGRPVEGEASEEFSLSPVADALSALLGLPVMLKRGWPTDAPQTGDVWLLENVRFNVGEKANNDDLAKRYAGLCDVFVMDAFGTAHRA
;
A
#
# COMPACT_ATOMS: atom_id res chain seq x y z
N MET A 1 -45.34 -5.19 19.30
CA MET A 1 -44.26 -5.48 18.38
C MET A 1 -43.27 -4.30 18.48
N SER A 2 -42.28 -4.45 19.35
CA SER A 2 -41.34 -3.36 19.69
C SER A 2 -40.07 -3.53 18.87
N SER A 3 -39.73 -2.51 18.06
CA SER A 3 -38.48 -2.41 17.34
C SER A 3 -37.40 -1.83 18.26
N CYS A 4 -36.48 -2.64 18.66
CA CYS A 4 -35.29 -2.25 19.42
C CYS A 4 -34.24 -1.66 18.48
N GLY A 5 -34.19 -0.33 18.38
CA GLY A 5 -33.15 0.40 17.63
C GLY A 5 -31.94 0.63 18.50
N CYS A 6 -30.88 -0.16 18.30
CA CYS A 6 -29.60 0.07 18.95
C CYS A 6 -28.88 1.24 18.24
N ARG A 7 -28.93 2.44 18.85
CA ARG A 7 -28.11 3.61 18.44
C ARG A 7 -26.77 3.52 19.12
N ILE A 8 -25.72 3.25 18.35
CA ILE A 8 -24.35 3.44 18.81
C ILE A 8 -24.07 4.94 18.78
N SER A 9 -23.97 5.56 19.95
CA SER A 9 -23.58 6.96 20.11
C SER A 9 -22.07 7.06 20.19
N TRP A 10 -21.46 7.71 19.21
CA TRP A 10 -20.06 8.12 19.26
C TRP A 10 -19.91 9.37 20.15
N PRO A 11 -18.85 9.46 20.98
CA PRO A 11 -18.63 10.64 21.79
C PRO A 11 -18.27 11.85 20.92
N LYS A 12 -19.08 12.90 21.00
CA LYS A 12 -18.80 14.22 20.41
C LYS A 12 -17.81 14.95 21.32
N SER A 13 -16.51 14.79 21.07
CA SER A 13 -15.50 15.76 21.50
C SER A 13 -14.16 15.45 20.87
N HIS A 14 -13.92 16.01 19.67
CA HIS A 14 -12.56 16.21 19.17
C HIS A 14 -12.24 17.68 19.36
N PRO A 15 -11.19 18.04 20.10
CA PRO A 15 -10.73 19.41 20.15
C PRO A 15 -10.03 19.74 18.83
N ALA A 16 -10.71 20.54 18.02
CA ALA A 16 -10.16 21.18 16.83
C ALA A 16 -9.20 22.31 17.25
N SER A 17 -8.05 21.96 17.83
CA SER A 17 -7.00 22.95 18.09
C SER A 17 -5.67 22.28 18.36
N ARG A 18 -4.99 21.87 17.30
CA ARG A 18 -3.52 21.80 17.19
C ARG A 18 -3.04 21.41 15.80
N LEU A 19 -3.55 22.04 14.76
CA LEU A 19 -2.80 22.11 13.51
C LEU A 19 -1.68 23.15 13.71
N LYS A 20 -0.57 22.73 14.29
CA LYS A 20 0.68 23.48 14.17
C LYS A 20 1.06 23.45 12.68
N ARG A 21 1.11 24.64 12.10
CA ARG A 21 1.57 24.91 10.73
C ARG A 21 2.97 24.31 10.57
N ILE A 22 3.12 23.36 9.64
CA ILE A 22 4.42 22.76 9.26
C ILE A 22 5.20 23.81 8.45
N GLN A 23 5.67 24.87 9.08
CA GLN A 23 6.45 25.94 8.42
C GLN A 23 7.87 26.09 8.98
N ASP A 24 8.29 25.31 9.98
CA ASP A 24 9.63 25.37 10.56
C ASP A 24 10.30 23.98 10.60
N ILE A 25 10.42 23.31 9.43
CA ILE A 25 11.24 22.10 9.33
C ILE A 25 12.66 22.50 8.88
N ASN A 26 13.37 23.21 9.73
CA ASN A 26 14.82 23.35 9.61
C ASN A 26 15.57 22.52 10.68
N ASP A 27 14.85 21.68 11.42
CA ASP A 27 15.43 20.72 12.36
C ASP A 27 15.40 19.33 11.70
N LYS A 28 16.57 18.79 11.37
CA LYS A 28 16.79 17.47 10.75
C LYS A 28 16.41 16.30 11.70
N ARG A 29 15.39 16.44 12.52
CA ARG A 29 14.80 15.30 13.22
C ARG A 29 13.93 14.54 12.26
N LEU A 30 14.29 13.32 12.00
CA LEU A 30 13.47 12.35 11.28
C LEU A 30 12.18 12.15 12.09
N ILE A 31 11.12 12.87 11.74
CA ILE A 31 9.80 12.67 12.36
C ILE A 31 9.15 11.52 11.60
N MET A 32 9.05 10.37 12.25
CA MET A 32 8.25 9.26 11.74
C MET A 32 6.78 9.59 11.98
N LEU A 33 6.03 9.81 10.90
CA LEU A 33 4.57 9.97 10.94
C LEU A 33 3.94 8.58 10.79
N LEU A 34 2.97 8.28 11.63
CA LEU A 34 2.14 7.09 11.48
C LEU A 34 0.99 7.38 10.51
N MET A 35 0.54 6.37 9.78
CA MET A 35 -0.49 6.51 8.75
C MET A 35 -1.82 7.05 9.32
N ASP A 36 -2.19 6.65 10.54
CA ASP A 36 -3.39 7.12 11.26
C ASP A 36 -3.37 8.60 11.65
N GLN A 37 -2.21 9.25 11.56
CA GLN A 37 -2.04 10.69 11.81
C GLN A 37 -2.25 11.54 10.56
N LEU A 38 -2.51 10.91 9.40
CA LEU A 38 -2.62 11.56 8.11
C LEU A 38 -4.08 11.64 7.65
N LEU A 39 -4.40 12.70 6.92
CA LEU A 39 -5.69 12.83 6.24
C LEU A 39 -5.59 12.14 4.89
N LEU A 40 -6.15 10.93 4.76
CA LEU A 40 -6.04 10.09 3.59
C LEU A 40 -7.25 10.17 2.65
N ALA A 41 -8.36 10.79 3.08
CA ALA A 41 -9.57 10.91 2.27
C ALA A 41 -9.30 11.60 0.91
N GLY A 42 -9.61 10.90 -0.17
CA GLY A 42 -9.38 11.36 -1.54
C GLY A 42 -7.89 11.39 -1.95
N LYS A 43 -6.99 10.82 -1.16
CA LYS A 43 -5.56 10.72 -1.46
C LYS A 43 -5.22 9.40 -2.12
N ARG A 44 -4.21 9.43 -3.00
CA ARG A 44 -3.56 8.23 -3.52
C ARG A 44 -2.47 7.82 -2.54
N VAL A 45 -2.62 6.64 -1.94
CA VAL A 45 -1.68 6.12 -0.93
C VAL A 45 -0.92 4.95 -1.52
N LEU A 46 0.39 5.11 -1.71
CA LEU A 46 1.28 4.04 -2.15
C LEU A 46 1.87 3.35 -0.91
N ILE A 47 1.58 2.07 -0.75
CA ILE A 47 2.04 1.26 0.39
C ILE A 47 3.07 0.24 -0.09
N ARG A 48 4.27 0.29 0.47
CA ARG A 48 5.29 -0.74 0.25
C ARG A 48 5.08 -1.87 1.24
N GLU A 49 4.76 -3.06 0.68
CA GLU A 49 4.49 -4.29 1.42
C GLU A 49 5.55 -5.36 1.16
N ASP A 50 5.62 -6.37 2.01
CA ASP A 50 6.43 -7.57 1.80
C ASP A 50 5.56 -8.77 1.43
N PHE A 51 5.22 -8.89 0.15
CA PHE A 51 4.48 -10.02 -0.42
C PHE A 51 5.40 -11.08 -1.06
N ASN A 52 6.65 -11.16 -0.62
CA ASN A 52 7.55 -12.19 -1.09
C ASN A 52 7.19 -13.54 -0.44
N VAL A 53 6.13 -14.15 -0.92
CA VAL A 53 5.54 -15.40 -0.42
C VAL A 53 5.89 -16.58 -1.33
N PRO A 54 5.93 -17.82 -0.79
CA PRO A 54 6.11 -19.00 -1.63
C PRO A 54 4.86 -19.26 -2.48
N LEU A 55 5.08 -19.55 -3.76
CA LEU A 55 4.04 -20.01 -4.68
C LEU A 55 4.16 -21.53 -4.89
N ARG A 56 3.03 -22.22 -5.01
CA ARG A 56 2.91 -23.61 -5.46
C ARG A 56 1.76 -23.70 -6.46
N GLU A 57 2.04 -24.30 -7.62
CA GLU A 57 1.03 -24.49 -8.68
C GLU A 57 0.28 -23.18 -9.03
N GLY A 58 1.03 -22.07 -9.11
CA GLY A 58 0.47 -20.76 -9.43
C GLY A 58 -0.39 -20.13 -8.33
N ARG A 59 -0.34 -20.64 -7.08
CA ARG A 59 -1.10 -20.12 -5.93
C ARG A 59 -0.19 -19.79 -4.77
N VAL A 60 -0.62 -18.86 -3.92
CA VAL A 60 0.06 -18.54 -2.66
C VAL A 60 -0.02 -19.75 -1.72
N ALA A 61 1.14 -20.33 -1.37
CA ALA A 61 1.22 -21.50 -0.49
C ALA A 61 1.21 -21.13 1.00
N ASN A 62 1.59 -19.90 1.35
CA ASN A 62 1.54 -19.37 2.71
C ASN A 62 1.19 -17.88 2.65
N ASP A 63 0.04 -17.52 3.21
CA ASP A 63 -0.54 -16.18 3.16
C ASP A 63 -0.25 -15.32 4.42
N ALA A 64 0.61 -15.78 5.33
CA ALA A 64 0.86 -15.09 6.60
C ALA A 64 1.29 -13.61 6.41
N ARG A 65 2.12 -13.33 5.39
CA ARG A 65 2.54 -11.95 5.07
C ARG A 65 1.40 -11.12 4.49
N LEU A 66 0.53 -11.74 3.69
CA LEU A 66 -0.64 -11.06 3.15
C LEU A 66 -1.59 -10.67 4.28
N ARG A 67 -1.86 -11.62 5.20
CA ARG A 67 -2.71 -11.36 6.39
C ARG A 67 -2.14 -10.27 7.28
N ALA A 68 -0.81 -10.18 7.41
CA ALA A 68 -0.17 -9.14 8.19
C ALA A 68 -0.38 -7.74 7.59
N ALA A 69 -0.48 -7.62 6.27
CA ALA A 69 -0.70 -6.36 5.56
C ALA A 69 -2.19 -5.92 5.52
N VAL A 70 -3.13 -6.87 5.68
CA VAL A 70 -4.59 -6.59 5.61
C VAL A 70 -5.00 -5.42 6.50
N PRO A 71 -4.61 -5.32 7.78
CA PRO A 71 -5.02 -4.20 8.64
C PRO A 71 -4.58 -2.83 8.12
N THR A 72 -3.37 -2.72 7.56
CA THR A 72 -2.85 -1.46 7.00
C THR A 72 -3.65 -1.07 5.75
N ILE A 73 -3.94 -2.04 4.88
CA ILE A 73 -4.72 -1.81 3.65
C ILE A 73 -6.14 -1.40 3.99
N GLU A 74 -6.81 -2.13 4.88
CA GLU A 74 -8.18 -1.82 5.33
C GLU A 74 -8.27 -0.45 5.98
N ALA A 75 -7.29 -0.07 6.81
CA ALA A 75 -7.25 1.26 7.44
C ALA A 75 -7.13 2.38 6.39
N ALA A 76 -6.31 2.21 5.35
CA ALA A 76 -6.18 3.18 4.28
C ALA A 76 -7.48 3.29 3.46
N VAL A 77 -8.11 2.16 3.11
CA VAL A 77 -9.40 2.13 2.40
C VAL A 77 -10.50 2.77 3.24
N ALA A 78 -10.60 2.41 4.51
CA ALA A 78 -11.59 2.97 5.44
C ALA A 78 -11.42 4.47 5.67
N ALA A 79 -10.19 4.98 5.56
CA ALA A 79 -9.89 6.41 5.60
C ALA A 79 -10.25 7.14 4.30
N GLY A 80 -10.79 6.46 3.29
CA GLY A 80 -11.22 7.04 2.03
C GLY A 80 -10.11 7.27 1.00
N ALA A 81 -9.01 6.52 1.09
CA ALA A 81 -7.92 6.56 0.11
C ALA A 81 -8.22 5.71 -1.13
N GLY A 82 -7.58 6.08 -2.25
CA GLY A 82 -7.29 5.15 -3.33
C GLY A 82 -5.94 4.50 -3.06
N VAL A 83 -5.90 3.17 -2.90
CA VAL A 83 -4.71 2.45 -2.43
C VAL A 83 -3.94 1.86 -3.60
N ILE A 84 -2.63 2.05 -3.59
CA ILE A 84 -1.69 1.43 -4.53
C ILE A 84 -0.71 0.60 -3.70
N LEU A 85 -0.68 -0.70 -3.93
CA LEU A 85 0.27 -1.60 -3.29
C LEU A 85 1.47 -1.82 -4.20
N MET A 86 2.66 -1.90 -3.62
CA MET A 86 3.86 -2.30 -4.33
C MET A 86 4.65 -3.31 -3.52
N SER A 87 5.13 -4.34 -4.18
CA SER A 87 5.96 -5.37 -3.54
C SER A 87 6.88 -6.06 -4.54
N HIS A 88 7.76 -6.91 -4.02
CA HIS A 88 8.57 -7.79 -4.82
C HIS A 88 8.17 -9.26 -4.60
N LEU A 89 8.45 -10.10 -5.59
CA LEU A 89 8.34 -11.54 -5.50
C LEU A 89 9.58 -12.18 -6.13
N GLY A 90 10.23 -13.07 -5.39
CA GLY A 90 11.40 -13.80 -5.88
C GLY A 90 12.60 -12.92 -6.26
N ARG A 91 13.36 -13.39 -7.26
CA ARG A 91 14.57 -12.71 -7.74
C ARG A 91 14.64 -12.71 -9.27
N PRO A 92 13.71 -12.04 -9.96
CA PRO A 92 13.73 -11.97 -11.41
C PRO A 92 14.95 -11.20 -11.93
N VAL A 93 15.19 -11.32 -13.22
CA VAL A 93 16.11 -10.46 -13.95
C VAL A 93 15.46 -9.09 -14.16
N GLU A 94 16.18 -8.01 -13.89
CA GLU A 94 15.69 -6.65 -14.13
C GLU A 94 15.45 -6.41 -15.62
N GLY A 95 14.34 -5.76 -15.95
CA GLY A 95 13.92 -5.48 -17.32
C GLY A 95 13.16 -6.64 -17.98
N GLU A 96 13.09 -7.81 -17.34
CA GLU A 96 12.44 -9.00 -17.89
C GLU A 96 11.22 -9.36 -17.03
N ALA A 97 10.03 -9.07 -17.53
CA ALA A 97 8.79 -9.54 -16.90
C ALA A 97 8.59 -11.03 -17.20
N SER A 98 8.24 -11.82 -16.19
CA SER A 98 7.92 -13.23 -16.35
C SER A 98 6.71 -13.62 -15.49
N GLU A 99 5.89 -14.55 -15.96
CA GLU A 99 4.74 -15.06 -15.22
C GLU A 99 5.15 -15.79 -13.94
N GLU A 100 6.33 -16.39 -13.88
CA GLU A 100 6.87 -17.06 -12.68
C GLU A 100 6.97 -16.12 -11.48
N PHE A 101 7.32 -14.85 -11.72
CA PHE A 101 7.50 -13.84 -10.70
C PHE A 101 6.41 -12.77 -10.73
N SER A 102 5.30 -13.01 -11.44
CA SER A 102 4.14 -12.12 -11.44
C SER A 102 3.44 -12.11 -10.08
N LEU A 103 2.96 -10.93 -9.68
CA LEU A 103 2.15 -10.76 -8.47
C LEU A 103 0.66 -11.11 -8.69
N SER A 104 0.28 -11.68 -9.85
CA SER A 104 -1.10 -12.08 -10.13
C SER A 104 -1.68 -13.01 -9.04
N PRO A 105 -0.99 -14.11 -8.62
CA PRO A 105 -1.50 -14.96 -7.55
C PRO A 105 -1.65 -14.24 -6.21
N VAL A 106 -0.83 -13.22 -5.97
CA VAL A 106 -0.91 -12.38 -4.77
C VAL A 106 -2.13 -11.47 -4.83
N ALA A 107 -2.44 -10.88 -5.99
CA ALA A 107 -3.65 -10.07 -6.19
C ALA A 107 -4.92 -10.87 -5.92
N ASP A 108 -4.99 -12.11 -6.45
CA ASP A 108 -6.12 -13.02 -6.23
C ASP A 108 -6.29 -13.36 -4.73
N ALA A 109 -5.19 -13.71 -4.07
CA ALA A 109 -5.21 -14.04 -2.64
C ALA A 109 -5.59 -12.84 -1.77
N LEU A 110 -5.07 -11.63 -2.07
CA LEU A 110 -5.45 -10.40 -1.38
C LEU A 110 -6.91 -10.05 -1.60
N SER A 111 -7.44 -10.23 -2.82
CA SER A 111 -8.86 -10.00 -3.10
C SER A 111 -9.75 -10.87 -2.23
N ALA A 112 -9.37 -12.14 -2.05
CA ALA A 112 -10.10 -13.06 -1.18
C ALA A 112 -10.02 -12.67 0.30
N LEU A 113 -8.86 -12.19 0.77
CA LEU A 113 -8.64 -11.79 2.16
C LEU A 113 -9.37 -10.48 2.51
N LEU A 114 -9.35 -9.51 1.60
CA LEU A 114 -9.95 -8.18 1.79
C LEU A 114 -11.47 -8.17 1.50
N GLY A 115 -11.98 -9.18 0.78
CA GLY A 115 -13.38 -9.22 0.35
C GLY A 115 -13.72 -8.12 -0.69
N LEU A 116 -12.72 -7.56 -1.37
CA LEU A 116 -12.86 -6.55 -2.42
C LEU A 116 -11.84 -6.81 -3.55
N PRO A 117 -12.10 -6.32 -4.77
CA PRO A 117 -11.20 -6.52 -5.89
C PRO A 117 -9.85 -5.84 -5.68
N VAL A 118 -8.75 -6.58 -5.88
CA VAL A 118 -7.39 -6.03 -5.99
C VAL A 118 -6.97 -6.12 -7.46
N MET A 119 -6.83 -4.96 -8.09
CA MET A 119 -6.51 -4.88 -9.52
C MET A 119 -5.00 -4.90 -9.75
N LEU A 120 -4.49 -5.97 -10.39
CA LEU A 120 -3.10 -6.00 -10.82
C LEU A 120 -2.87 -5.02 -11.97
N LYS A 121 -1.96 -4.06 -11.79
CA LYS A 121 -1.53 -3.10 -12.80
C LYS A 121 -0.21 -3.53 -13.41
N ARG A 122 -0.26 -4.08 -14.61
CA ARG A 122 0.92 -4.44 -15.42
C ARG A 122 1.45 -3.20 -16.13
N GLY A 123 2.71 -2.91 -15.94
CA GLY A 123 3.32 -1.66 -16.44
C GLY A 123 2.98 -0.44 -15.57
N TRP A 124 3.29 0.76 -16.09
CA TRP A 124 3.03 2.02 -15.38
C TRP A 124 1.61 2.48 -15.61
N PRO A 125 0.80 2.67 -14.55
CA PRO A 125 -0.55 3.18 -14.70
C PRO A 125 -0.55 4.59 -15.28
N THR A 126 -1.49 4.86 -16.17
CA THR A 126 -1.78 6.21 -16.73
C THR A 126 -2.99 6.86 -16.07
N ASP A 127 -3.73 6.10 -15.31
CA ASP A 127 -4.90 6.46 -14.52
C ASP A 127 -4.55 6.44 -13.00
N ALA A 128 -5.50 6.81 -12.16
CA ALA A 128 -5.35 6.82 -10.71
C ALA A 128 -6.47 6.02 -10.04
N PRO A 129 -6.19 5.35 -8.89
CA PRO A 129 -7.22 4.68 -8.13
C PRO A 129 -8.23 5.67 -7.61
N GLN A 130 -9.51 5.29 -7.65
CA GLN A 130 -10.58 6.03 -6.99
C GLN A 130 -10.61 5.69 -5.50
N THR A 131 -11.31 6.49 -4.72
CA THR A 131 -11.58 6.18 -3.30
C THR A 131 -12.16 4.77 -3.17
N GLY A 132 -11.51 3.95 -2.35
CA GLY A 132 -11.90 2.56 -2.11
C GLY A 132 -11.31 1.53 -3.08
N ASP A 133 -10.68 1.97 -4.19
CA ASP A 133 -9.95 1.07 -5.06
C ASP A 133 -8.67 0.56 -4.39
N VAL A 134 -8.33 -0.70 -4.65
CA VAL A 134 -7.03 -1.27 -4.30
C VAL A 134 -6.35 -1.80 -5.55
N TRP A 135 -5.22 -1.20 -5.88
CA TRP A 135 -4.36 -1.61 -6.98
C TRP A 135 -3.11 -2.31 -6.44
N LEU A 136 -2.64 -3.33 -7.13
CA LEU A 136 -1.33 -3.92 -6.91
C LEU A 136 -0.48 -3.67 -8.15
N LEU A 137 0.62 -2.96 -8.02
CA LEU A 137 1.58 -2.83 -9.11
C LEU A 137 2.27 -4.18 -9.34
N GLU A 138 2.62 -4.46 -10.59
CA GLU A 138 3.40 -5.65 -10.91
C GLU A 138 4.77 -5.59 -10.23
N ASN A 139 5.39 -6.75 -10.07
CA ASN A 139 6.64 -6.96 -9.33
C ASN A 139 7.66 -5.84 -9.57
N VAL A 140 7.97 -5.08 -8.51
CA VAL A 140 8.88 -3.92 -8.62
C VAL A 140 10.26 -4.29 -9.12
N ARG A 141 10.69 -5.55 -8.95
CA ARG A 141 11.99 -6.07 -9.43
C ARG A 141 12.06 -6.28 -10.92
N PHE A 142 10.96 -6.15 -11.66
CA PHE A 142 11.00 -6.07 -13.11
C PHE A 142 11.52 -4.70 -13.60
N ASN A 143 11.49 -3.66 -12.73
CA ASN A 143 11.95 -2.34 -13.14
C ASN A 143 13.47 -2.24 -13.01
N VAL A 144 14.11 -1.82 -14.10
CA VAL A 144 15.55 -1.54 -14.12
C VAL A 144 15.87 -0.44 -13.12
N GLY A 145 16.85 -0.69 -12.25
CA GLY A 145 17.32 0.25 -11.24
C GLY A 145 16.67 0.08 -9.86
N GLU A 146 15.75 -0.90 -9.66
CA GLU A 146 15.18 -1.14 -8.32
C GLU A 146 16.25 -1.55 -7.32
N LYS A 147 17.13 -2.49 -7.70
CA LYS A 147 18.24 -2.94 -6.84
C LYS A 147 19.32 -1.88 -6.65
N ALA A 148 19.49 -1.00 -7.65
CA ALA A 148 20.48 0.07 -7.64
C ALA A 148 19.97 1.33 -6.91
N ASN A 149 18.75 1.32 -6.35
CA ASN A 149 18.12 2.48 -5.73
C ASN A 149 18.12 3.73 -6.62
N ASN A 150 17.68 3.55 -7.88
CA ASN A 150 17.72 4.59 -8.89
C ASN A 150 16.73 5.71 -8.59
N ASP A 151 17.23 6.95 -8.54
CA ASP A 151 16.45 8.15 -8.20
C ASP A 151 15.31 8.43 -9.20
N ASP A 152 15.51 8.17 -10.49
CA ASP A 152 14.46 8.43 -11.48
C ASP A 152 13.33 7.41 -11.38
N LEU A 153 13.66 6.16 -11.04
CA LEU A 153 12.65 5.15 -10.70
C LEU A 153 11.88 5.56 -9.44
N ALA A 154 12.56 6.05 -8.40
CA ALA A 154 11.94 6.54 -7.17
C ALA A 154 10.99 7.73 -7.46
N LYS A 155 11.39 8.69 -8.30
CA LYS A 155 10.54 9.81 -8.73
C LYS A 155 9.30 9.33 -9.49
N ARG A 156 9.43 8.29 -10.32
CA ARG A 156 8.28 7.71 -11.03
C ARG A 156 7.26 7.11 -10.06
N TYR A 157 7.70 6.37 -9.04
CA TYR A 157 6.82 5.87 -7.98
C TYR A 157 6.19 7.02 -7.19
N ALA A 158 6.96 8.03 -6.80
CA ALA A 158 6.46 9.21 -6.10
C ALA A 158 5.37 9.96 -6.89
N GLY A 159 5.45 9.95 -8.23
CA GLY A 159 4.42 10.52 -9.09
C GLY A 159 3.07 9.81 -9.06
N LEU A 160 3.03 8.55 -8.59
CA LEU A 160 1.79 7.78 -8.48
C LEU A 160 0.97 8.11 -7.23
N CYS A 161 1.55 8.76 -6.22
CA CYS A 161 0.91 8.90 -4.91
C CYS A 161 1.03 10.32 -4.35
N ASP A 162 0.15 10.60 -3.41
CA ASP A 162 0.17 11.80 -2.56
C ASP A 162 0.80 11.49 -1.18
N VAL A 163 0.74 10.22 -0.77
CA VAL A 163 1.31 9.70 0.47
C VAL A 163 2.00 8.37 0.20
N PHE A 164 3.21 8.21 0.73
CA PHE A 164 3.94 6.94 0.73
C PHE A 164 4.00 6.34 2.13
N VAL A 165 3.69 5.05 2.24
CA VAL A 165 3.73 4.27 3.49
C VAL A 165 4.71 3.13 3.32
N MET A 166 5.66 2.99 4.25
CA MET A 166 6.59 1.88 4.32
C MET A 166 6.12 0.89 5.38
N ASP A 167 5.47 -0.20 4.96
CA ASP A 167 5.03 -1.28 5.86
C ASP A 167 5.86 -2.58 5.71
N ALA A 168 6.84 -2.57 4.83
CA ALA A 168 7.74 -3.69 4.58
C ALA A 168 8.97 -3.65 5.50
N PHE A 169 8.82 -3.89 6.79
CA PHE A 169 9.92 -3.82 7.78
C PHE A 169 11.15 -4.64 7.39
N GLY A 170 10.96 -5.81 6.80
CA GLY A 170 12.06 -6.67 6.34
C GLY A 170 12.92 -6.07 5.23
N THR A 171 12.49 -4.99 4.58
CA THR A 171 13.21 -4.30 3.51
C THR A 171 13.60 -2.85 3.86
N ALA A 172 13.11 -2.31 4.97
CA ALA A 172 13.30 -0.91 5.36
C ALA A 172 14.78 -0.53 5.64
N HIS A 173 15.64 -1.51 5.91
CA HIS A 173 17.08 -1.30 6.14
C HIS A 173 17.94 -1.40 4.88
N ARG A 174 17.34 -1.64 3.71
CA ARG A 174 18.04 -1.59 2.42
C ARG A 174 17.95 -0.15 1.89
N ALA A 175 19.12 0.45 1.78
CA ALA A 175 19.24 1.73 1.09
C ALA A 175 18.92 1.55 -0.38
#